data_f2b66a19a76fd3e72d5ece03e8833bf0
#
_entry.id   f2b66a19a76fd3e72d5ece03e8833bf0
#
_cell.length_a   1.000
_cell.length_b   1.000
_cell.length_c   1.000
_cell.angle_alpha   90.00
_cell.angle_beta   90.00
_cell.angle_gamma   90.00
#
_symmetry.space_group_name_H-M   'P 1'
#
loop_
_entity.id
_entity.type
_entity.pdbx_description
1 polymer ?
#
loop_
_entity_poly.entity_id
_entity_poly.type
_entity_poly.pdbx_seq_one_letter_code
_entity_poly.pdbx_strand_id
1 'polypeptide(L)'
;MSEVVTARPAICLNMIVKNEAHVVAETLDSVAPYISSWVIVDTGSTDGTQDLIRDHMARLGIPGELHERPWLNFGHNRTEALNLAQGHGDYIWVIDADDVVVGSPEFNNLDADVYFMTIADASIAYRRAQLFRDGAHVHYQGVVHEAPVWDGSCVVANLQGESRIASRRLGARSLDPQKYARDRDLLLAEVERNPEDSRSVFYLAQSYFDLGDFVNARKWYERRVEMGGWDEEIYYSMLRLAESMAQLDWPWLVVQDAYLKAWEFRPTRAEALHDIARRYREDQRYLPGHLFAQRAAQIPFPEQDLLFVGAEVYAWRAIDEQAVCAFWIGKHAEAF
;
A
#
# COMPACT_ATOMS: atom_id res chain seq x y z
N MET A 1 -7.84 -28.05 -36.99
CA MET A 1 -6.86 -27.62 -35.99
C MET A 1 -7.52 -27.90 -34.63
N SER A 2 -7.07 -28.93 -33.90
CA SER A 2 -7.57 -29.21 -32.58
C SER A 2 -7.07 -28.10 -31.65
N GLU A 3 -7.98 -27.35 -31.02
CA GLU A 3 -7.67 -26.52 -29.88
C GLU A 3 -6.99 -27.39 -28.83
N VAL A 4 -5.73 -27.11 -28.56
CA VAL A 4 -5.03 -27.64 -27.40
C VAL A 4 -5.70 -26.98 -26.20
N VAL A 5 -6.64 -27.64 -25.56
CA VAL A 5 -7.15 -27.22 -24.25
C VAL A 5 -5.98 -27.36 -23.30
N THR A 6 -5.26 -26.28 -23.09
CA THR A 6 -4.25 -26.21 -22.02
C THR A 6 -4.96 -26.41 -20.70
N ALA A 7 -4.54 -27.42 -19.95
CA ALA A 7 -5.09 -27.67 -18.61
C ALA A 7 -4.91 -26.39 -17.77
N ARG A 8 -5.92 -26.06 -16.97
CA ARG A 8 -5.84 -24.94 -16.02
C ARG A 8 -4.67 -25.20 -15.06
N PRO A 9 -3.74 -24.24 -14.88
CA PRO A 9 -2.62 -24.42 -13.96
C PRO A 9 -3.10 -24.64 -12.53
N ALA A 10 -2.37 -25.46 -11.79
CA ALA A 10 -2.59 -25.69 -10.37
C ALA A 10 -2.16 -24.47 -9.57
N ILE A 11 -3.08 -23.88 -8.82
CA ILE A 11 -2.83 -22.70 -7.99
C ILE A 11 -2.76 -23.10 -6.53
N CYS A 12 -1.66 -22.80 -5.85
CA CYS A 12 -1.48 -22.95 -4.41
C CYS A 12 -1.78 -21.61 -3.71
N LEU A 13 -2.78 -21.60 -2.81
CA LEU A 13 -3.00 -20.45 -1.92
C LEU A 13 -1.86 -20.38 -0.91
N ASN A 14 -1.28 -19.19 -0.73
CA ASN A 14 -0.29 -18.92 0.30
C ASN A 14 -0.69 -17.73 1.17
N MET A 15 -0.54 -17.87 2.47
CA MET A 15 -0.99 -16.88 3.44
C MET A 15 -0.15 -16.96 4.72
N ILE A 16 0.09 -15.81 5.37
CA ILE A 16 0.48 -15.75 6.78
C ILE A 16 -0.71 -15.29 7.59
N VAL A 17 -0.92 -15.89 8.77
CA VAL A 17 -2.09 -15.57 9.62
C VAL A 17 -1.68 -15.37 11.07
N LYS A 18 -2.45 -14.53 11.79
CA LYS A 18 -2.38 -14.40 13.24
C LYS A 18 -3.67 -13.81 13.80
N ASN A 19 -4.43 -14.63 14.54
CA ASN A 19 -5.70 -14.22 15.18
C ASN A 19 -6.75 -13.72 14.16
N GLU A 20 -6.98 -14.48 13.10
CA GLU A 20 -7.89 -14.14 11.99
C GLU A 20 -9.16 -14.99 11.97
N ALA A 21 -9.50 -15.69 13.09
CA ALA A 21 -10.68 -16.58 13.17
C ALA A 21 -12.00 -15.89 12.78
N HIS A 22 -12.11 -14.59 12.99
CA HIS A 22 -13.29 -13.78 12.71
C HIS A 22 -13.50 -13.41 11.23
N VAL A 23 -12.48 -13.56 10.37
CA VAL A 23 -12.54 -13.12 8.95
C VAL A 23 -12.03 -14.15 7.94
N VAL A 24 -11.13 -15.06 8.33
CA VAL A 24 -10.41 -15.92 7.40
C VAL A 24 -11.33 -16.85 6.60
N ALA A 25 -12.48 -17.28 7.15
CA ALA A 25 -13.41 -18.17 6.46
C ALA A 25 -13.96 -17.56 5.16
N GLU A 26 -14.31 -16.26 5.17
CA GLU A 26 -14.80 -15.56 3.97
C GLU A 26 -13.71 -15.44 2.90
N THR A 27 -12.48 -15.22 3.32
CA THR A 27 -11.33 -15.21 2.41
C THR A 27 -11.15 -16.57 1.75
N LEU A 28 -11.15 -17.66 2.55
CA LEU A 28 -11.02 -19.03 2.05
C LEU A 28 -12.15 -19.40 1.07
N ASP A 29 -13.39 -19.03 1.38
CA ASP A 29 -14.53 -19.25 0.48
C ASP A 29 -14.36 -18.52 -0.85
N SER A 30 -13.83 -17.30 -0.82
CA SER A 30 -13.67 -16.47 -2.01
C SER A 30 -12.59 -16.99 -2.97
N VAL A 31 -11.55 -17.65 -2.46
CA VAL A 31 -10.45 -18.21 -3.26
C VAL A 31 -10.65 -19.66 -3.64
N ALA A 32 -11.47 -20.41 -2.90
CA ALA A 32 -11.69 -21.86 -3.08
C ALA A 32 -11.98 -22.29 -4.52
N PRO A 33 -12.78 -21.57 -5.34
CA PRO A 33 -13.05 -21.96 -6.73
C PRO A 33 -11.83 -21.93 -7.65
N TYR A 34 -10.75 -21.31 -7.19
CA TYR A 34 -9.60 -20.99 -8.04
C TYR A 34 -8.34 -21.76 -7.66
N ILE A 35 -8.28 -22.35 -6.47
CA ILE A 35 -7.10 -23.02 -5.93
C ILE A 35 -7.24 -24.55 -5.99
N SER A 36 -6.11 -25.24 -6.08
CA SER A 36 -6.01 -26.71 -6.03
C SER A 36 -5.33 -27.23 -4.77
N SER A 37 -4.61 -26.35 -4.07
CA SER A 37 -3.89 -26.63 -2.83
C SER A 37 -3.74 -25.36 -2.00
N TRP A 38 -3.26 -25.49 -0.77
CA TRP A 38 -2.97 -24.35 0.09
C TRP A 38 -1.80 -24.64 1.05
N VAL A 39 -1.02 -23.60 1.32
CA VAL A 39 0.01 -23.58 2.37
C VAL A 39 -0.15 -22.31 3.17
N ILE A 40 -0.57 -22.44 4.42
CA ILE A 40 -0.82 -21.31 5.32
C ILE A 40 0.14 -21.39 6.50
N VAL A 41 0.75 -20.27 6.86
CA VAL A 41 1.68 -20.16 7.99
C VAL A 41 1.03 -19.36 9.10
N ASP A 42 0.77 -20.00 10.22
CA ASP A 42 0.32 -19.36 11.45
C ASP A 42 1.52 -18.82 12.22
N THR A 43 1.45 -17.56 12.63
CA THR A 43 2.54 -16.86 13.31
C THR A 43 2.25 -16.63 14.81
N GLY A 44 1.47 -17.52 15.40
CA GLY A 44 1.16 -17.55 16.82
C GLY A 44 -0.25 -17.06 17.15
N SER A 45 -1.26 -17.63 16.51
CA SER A 45 -2.67 -17.42 16.84
C SER A 45 -3.04 -18.10 18.16
N THR A 46 -3.98 -17.48 18.87
CA THR A 46 -4.52 -17.97 20.16
C THR A 46 -6.05 -17.97 20.21
N ASP A 47 -6.70 -17.69 19.08
CA ASP A 47 -8.14 -17.49 18.94
C ASP A 47 -8.85 -18.66 18.22
N GLY A 48 -8.13 -19.74 17.91
CA GLY A 48 -8.68 -20.90 17.17
C GLY A 48 -8.56 -20.79 15.66
N THR A 49 -7.82 -19.80 15.13
CA THR A 49 -7.60 -19.63 13.69
C THR A 49 -7.09 -20.91 13.01
N GLN A 50 -6.14 -21.65 13.64
CA GLN A 50 -5.54 -22.84 13.07
C GLN A 50 -6.59 -23.95 12.82
N ASP A 51 -7.40 -24.25 13.83
CA ASP A 51 -8.42 -25.31 13.74
C ASP A 51 -9.53 -24.93 12.75
N LEU A 52 -9.93 -23.63 12.76
CA LEU A 52 -10.89 -23.12 11.80
C LEU A 52 -10.42 -23.32 10.36
N ILE A 53 -9.15 -22.99 10.04
CA ILE A 53 -8.59 -23.17 8.70
C ILE A 53 -8.57 -24.64 8.30
N ARG A 54 -8.06 -25.54 9.17
CA ARG A 54 -8.01 -26.98 8.91
C ARG A 54 -9.41 -27.56 8.63
N ASP A 55 -10.39 -27.25 9.48
CA ASP A 55 -11.76 -27.73 9.35
C ASP A 55 -12.45 -27.15 8.11
N HIS A 56 -12.22 -25.88 7.82
CA HIS A 56 -12.82 -25.20 6.67
C HIS A 56 -12.31 -25.80 5.35
N MET A 57 -11.00 -25.93 5.19
CA MET A 57 -10.38 -26.47 3.98
C MET A 57 -10.68 -27.97 3.79
N ALA A 58 -10.79 -28.73 4.89
CA ALA A 58 -11.23 -30.12 4.84
C ALA A 58 -12.69 -30.25 4.33
N ARG A 59 -13.60 -29.37 4.74
CA ARG A 59 -14.99 -29.32 4.23
C ARG A 59 -15.04 -28.97 2.74
N LEU A 60 -14.14 -28.10 2.27
CA LEU A 60 -14.02 -27.76 0.85
C LEU A 60 -13.36 -28.88 0.01
N GLY A 61 -12.76 -29.88 0.67
CA GLY A 61 -12.04 -30.97 0.00
C GLY A 61 -10.76 -30.54 -0.71
N ILE A 62 -10.16 -29.40 -0.34
CA ILE A 62 -8.93 -28.89 -0.95
C ILE A 62 -7.74 -29.30 -0.06
N PRO A 63 -6.76 -30.06 -0.60
CA PRO A 63 -5.59 -30.51 0.16
C PRO A 63 -4.62 -29.36 0.45
N GLY A 64 -3.91 -29.43 1.58
CA GLY A 64 -2.89 -28.46 1.90
C GLY A 64 -2.32 -28.62 3.29
N GLU A 65 -1.49 -27.66 3.71
CA GLU A 65 -0.73 -27.72 4.94
C GLU A 65 -0.82 -26.42 5.73
N LEU A 66 -0.92 -26.55 7.06
CA LEU A 66 -0.80 -25.44 7.99
C LEU A 66 0.48 -25.62 8.80
N HIS A 67 1.39 -24.65 8.68
CA HIS A 67 2.64 -24.60 9.41
C HIS A 67 2.56 -23.56 10.54
N GLU A 68 3.17 -23.85 11.67
CA GLU A 68 3.32 -22.92 12.78
C GLU A 68 4.76 -22.41 12.82
N ARG A 69 4.94 -21.09 12.78
CA ARG A 69 6.25 -20.43 12.79
C ARG A 69 6.26 -19.26 13.74
N PRO A 70 7.39 -19.00 14.43
CA PRO A 70 7.49 -17.81 15.25
C PRO A 70 7.40 -16.56 14.39
N TRP A 71 6.73 -15.53 14.93
CA TRP A 71 6.72 -14.22 14.31
C TRP A 71 8.09 -13.56 14.45
N LEU A 72 8.67 -13.10 13.34
CA LEU A 72 9.87 -12.26 13.29
C LEU A 72 9.56 -10.88 12.72
N ASN A 73 9.16 -10.82 11.47
CA ASN A 73 8.67 -9.64 10.75
C ASN A 73 7.94 -10.08 9.47
N PHE A 74 7.28 -9.14 8.79
CA PHE A 74 6.48 -9.46 7.62
C PHE A 74 7.32 -10.04 6.47
N GLY A 75 8.42 -9.40 6.09
CA GLY A 75 9.25 -9.88 4.98
C GLY A 75 9.80 -11.27 5.23
N HIS A 76 10.28 -11.55 6.45
CA HIS A 76 10.77 -12.88 6.83
C HIS A 76 9.66 -13.93 6.74
N ASN A 77 8.54 -13.70 7.43
CA ASN A 77 7.48 -14.72 7.51
C ASN A 77 6.77 -14.94 6.17
N ARG A 78 6.61 -13.89 5.33
CA ARG A 78 6.09 -14.08 3.97
C ARG A 78 7.07 -14.82 3.05
N THR A 79 8.38 -14.55 3.16
CA THR A 79 9.39 -15.30 2.41
C THR A 79 9.42 -16.77 2.84
N GLU A 80 9.36 -17.04 4.14
CA GLU A 80 9.29 -18.41 4.65
C GLU A 80 8.01 -19.12 4.18
N ALA A 81 6.84 -18.45 4.24
CA ALA A 81 5.58 -18.99 3.76
C ALA A 81 5.63 -19.30 2.25
N LEU A 82 6.19 -18.40 1.44
CA LEU A 82 6.37 -18.59 0.01
C LEU A 82 7.28 -19.79 -0.29
N ASN A 83 8.37 -19.94 0.45
CA ASN A 83 9.29 -21.08 0.30
C ASN A 83 8.63 -22.41 0.68
N LEU A 84 7.79 -22.44 1.72
CA LEU A 84 7.03 -23.64 2.12
C LEU A 84 5.98 -24.02 1.07
N ALA A 85 5.48 -23.08 0.28
CA ALA A 85 4.50 -23.30 -0.78
C ALA A 85 5.12 -23.84 -2.08
N GLN A 86 6.45 -23.86 -2.22
CA GLN A 86 7.11 -24.41 -3.41
C GLN A 86 6.75 -25.89 -3.60
N GLY A 87 6.47 -26.27 -4.85
CA GLY A 87 6.08 -27.64 -5.22
C GLY A 87 4.61 -28.01 -4.93
N HIS A 88 3.78 -27.09 -4.43
CA HIS A 88 2.38 -27.32 -4.14
C HIS A 88 1.42 -26.89 -5.27
N GLY A 89 1.93 -26.33 -6.36
CA GLY A 89 1.18 -25.95 -7.56
C GLY A 89 2.09 -25.45 -8.67
N ASP A 90 1.52 -25.07 -9.81
CA ASP A 90 2.26 -24.40 -10.89
C ASP A 90 2.52 -22.94 -10.56
N TYR A 91 1.62 -22.35 -9.74
CA TYR A 91 1.70 -20.97 -9.25
C TYR A 91 1.31 -20.89 -7.78
N ILE A 92 1.91 -19.95 -7.08
CA ILE A 92 1.65 -19.62 -5.69
C ILE A 92 0.93 -18.27 -5.64
N TRP A 93 -0.28 -18.25 -5.09
CA TRP A 93 -1.11 -17.06 -4.97
C TRP A 93 -1.13 -16.55 -3.53
N VAL A 94 -0.51 -15.41 -3.30
CA VAL A 94 -0.42 -14.79 -1.98
C VAL A 94 -1.63 -13.90 -1.74
N ILE A 95 -2.39 -14.18 -0.68
CA ILE A 95 -3.59 -13.43 -0.27
C ILE A 95 -3.51 -13.14 1.23
N ASP A 96 -3.95 -11.96 1.65
CA ASP A 96 -4.07 -11.62 3.06
C ASP A 96 -5.35 -12.20 3.67
N ALA A 97 -5.31 -12.57 4.96
CA ALA A 97 -6.37 -13.33 5.63
C ALA A 97 -7.73 -12.60 5.71
N ASP A 98 -7.75 -11.30 5.52
CA ASP A 98 -8.93 -10.44 5.55
C ASP A 98 -9.33 -9.89 4.17
N ASP A 99 -8.62 -10.28 3.11
CA ASP A 99 -8.92 -9.89 1.73
C ASP A 99 -9.94 -10.86 1.09
N VAL A 100 -10.73 -10.38 0.15
CA VAL A 100 -11.75 -11.17 -0.56
C VAL A 100 -11.62 -10.97 -2.06
N VAL A 101 -11.67 -12.08 -2.81
CA VAL A 101 -11.67 -12.03 -4.27
C VAL A 101 -13.06 -11.68 -4.78
N VAL A 102 -13.15 -10.66 -5.62
CA VAL A 102 -14.38 -10.20 -6.26
C VAL A 102 -14.21 -10.29 -7.78
N GLY A 103 -15.19 -10.88 -8.44
CA GLY A 103 -15.14 -11.17 -9.87
C GLY A 103 -14.46 -12.51 -10.16
N SER A 104 -13.96 -12.68 -11.37
CA SER A 104 -13.42 -13.96 -11.86
C SER A 104 -11.99 -13.76 -12.39
N PRO A 105 -10.96 -14.08 -11.59
CA PRO A 105 -9.58 -14.06 -12.09
C PRO A 105 -9.39 -15.13 -13.18
N GLU A 106 -8.70 -14.78 -14.26
CA GLU A 106 -8.42 -15.68 -15.37
C GLU A 106 -7.03 -16.30 -15.22
N PHE A 107 -6.98 -17.53 -14.69
CA PHE A 107 -5.73 -18.27 -14.54
C PHE A 107 -5.41 -19.19 -15.74
N ASN A 108 -6.14 -19.06 -16.83
CA ASN A 108 -5.85 -19.81 -18.05
C ASN A 108 -4.68 -19.17 -18.81
N ASN A 109 -3.80 -20.00 -19.38
CA ASN A 109 -2.69 -19.55 -20.23
C ASN A 109 -1.69 -18.61 -19.52
N LEU A 110 -1.36 -18.90 -18.26
CA LEU A 110 -0.32 -18.18 -17.54
C LEU A 110 1.06 -18.52 -18.12
N ASP A 111 1.81 -17.50 -18.54
CA ASP A 111 3.14 -17.63 -19.19
C ASP A 111 4.23 -16.81 -18.51
N ALA A 112 3.86 -15.82 -17.68
CA ALA A 112 4.79 -15.00 -16.93
C ALA A 112 5.17 -15.65 -15.57
N ASP A 113 6.23 -15.15 -14.95
CA ASP A 113 6.72 -15.64 -13.67
C ASP A 113 6.08 -14.89 -12.49
N VAL A 114 5.71 -13.62 -12.71
CA VAL A 114 5.09 -12.73 -11.73
C VAL A 114 3.89 -12.05 -12.34
N TYR A 115 2.74 -12.15 -11.67
CA TYR A 115 1.53 -11.45 -12.08
C TYR A 115 1.09 -10.40 -11.07
N PHE A 116 0.85 -9.20 -11.59
CA PHE A 116 0.17 -8.15 -10.85
C PHE A 116 -1.35 -8.36 -10.89
N MET A 117 -1.98 -8.21 -9.74
CA MET A 117 -3.43 -8.24 -9.58
C MET A 117 -3.93 -6.89 -9.04
N THR A 118 -5.17 -6.53 -9.36
CA THR A 118 -5.79 -5.32 -8.84
C THR A 118 -6.20 -5.52 -7.39
N ILE A 119 -5.68 -4.67 -6.51
CA ILE A 119 -6.13 -4.53 -5.14
C ILE A 119 -7.01 -3.28 -5.07
N ALA A 120 -8.16 -3.37 -4.46
CA ALA A 120 -9.05 -2.22 -4.30
C ALA A 120 -9.68 -2.19 -2.91
N ASP A 121 -9.75 -0.99 -2.34
CA ASP A 121 -10.65 -0.66 -1.23
C ASP A 121 -11.74 0.32 -1.70
N ALA A 122 -12.47 0.93 -0.77
CA ALA A 122 -13.55 1.86 -1.11
C ALA A 122 -13.08 3.14 -1.83
N SER A 123 -11.80 3.49 -1.75
CA SER A 123 -11.26 4.78 -2.17
C SER A 123 -10.14 4.68 -3.22
N ILE A 124 -9.42 3.57 -3.26
CA ILE A 124 -8.21 3.43 -4.07
C ILE A 124 -8.19 2.05 -4.74
N ALA A 125 -7.77 2.01 -6.01
CA ALA A 125 -7.42 0.78 -6.71
C ALA A 125 -5.97 0.89 -7.22
N TYR A 126 -5.17 -0.14 -6.96
CA TYR A 126 -3.78 -0.21 -7.40
C TYR A 126 -3.40 -1.65 -7.74
N ARG A 127 -2.25 -1.85 -8.38
CA ARG A 127 -1.75 -3.17 -8.73
C ARG A 127 -0.64 -3.61 -7.78
N ARG A 128 -0.70 -4.88 -7.33
CA ARG A 128 0.31 -5.51 -6.49
C ARG A 128 0.65 -6.89 -7.05
N ALA A 129 1.93 -7.26 -7.05
CA ALA A 129 2.36 -8.60 -7.42
C ALA A 129 1.88 -9.59 -6.35
N GLN A 130 1.06 -10.57 -6.76
CA GLN A 130 0.36 -11.50 -5.87
C GLN A 130 0.43 -12.95 -6.33
N LEU A 131 0.74 -13.22 -7.61
CA LEU A 131 0.80 -14.56 -8.15
C LEU A 131 2.19 -14.81 -8.72
N PHE A 132 2.83 -15.87 -8.27
CA PHE A 132 4.23 -16.19 -8.57
C PHE A 132 4.31 -17.62 -9.13
N ARG A 133 5.03 -17.82 -10.23
CA ARG A 133 5.31 -19.16 -10.76
C ARG A 133 6.08 -19.96 -9.72
N ASP A 134 5.76 -21.24 -9.56
CA ASP A 134 6.54 -22.15 -8.73
C ASP A 134 8.00 -22.22 -9.24
N GLY A 135 8.97 -22.14 -8.33
CA GLY A 135 10.38 -22.04 -8.65
C GLY A 135 10.88 -20.64 -9.05
N ALA A 136 10.03 -19.64 -9.17
CA ALA A 136 10.49 -18.26 -9.33
C ALA A 136 11.23 -17.78 -8.09
N HIS A 137 12.40 -17.15 -8.28
CA HIS A 137 13.22 -16.63 -7.18
C HIS A 137 12.64 -15.32 -6.65
N VAL A 138 11.57 -15.45 -5.87
CA VAL A 138 10.87 -14.32 -5.23
C VAL A 138 11.05 -14.38 -3.73
N HIS A 139 11.33 -13.25 -3.11
CA HIS A 139 11.36 -13.09 -1.66
C HIS A 139 10.72 -11.75 -1.28
N TYR A 140 10.28 -11.60 -0.02
CA TYR A 140 9.76 -10.34 0.48
C TYR A 140 10.83 -9.56 1.22
N GLN A 141 10.97 -8.27 0.89
CA GLN A 141 11.88 -7.35 1.54
C GLN A 141 11.10 -6.30 2.35
N GLY A 142 11.61 -5.98 3.53
CA GLY A 142 11.03 -5.01 4.47
C GLY A 142 10.46 -5.67 5.72
N VAL A 143 10.70 -5.06 6.89
CA VAL A 143 10.20 -5.59 8.18
C VAL A 143 8.71 -5.35 8.36
N VAL A 144 8.20 -4.24 7.82
CA VAL A 144 6.80 -3.90 7.58
C VAL A 144 6.71 -3.20 6.22
N HIS A 145 5.50 -3.10 5.65
CA HIS A 145 5.29 -2.60 4.29
C HIS A 145 6.16 -3.32 3.27
N GLU A 146 6.31 -4.61 3.48
CA GLU A 146 7.10 -5.51 2.67
C GLU A 146 6.61 -5.54 1.22
N ALA A 147 7.55 -5.68 0.31
CA ALA A 147 7.26 -5.85 -1.11
C ALA A 147 7.97 -7.10 -1.63
N PRO A 148 7.34 -7.84 -2.55
CA PRO A 148 8.02 -8.93 -3.23
C PRO A 148 9.12 -8.38 -4.15
N VAL A 149 10.27 -9.01 -4.10
CA VAL A 149 11.45 -8.72 -4.92
C VAL A 149 11.83 -9.99 -5.66
N TRP A 150 12.15 -9.85 -6.92
CA TRP A 150 12.58 -10.94 -7.80
C TRP A 150 13.81 -10.52 -8.61
N ASP A 151 14.50 -11.49 -9.20
CA ASP A 151 15.62 -11.17 -10.08
C ASP A 151 15.15 -10.60 -11.43
N GLY A 152 16.04 -9.90 -12.14
CA GLY A 152 15.72 -9.23 -13.39
C GLY A 152 15.42 -10.16 -14.58
N SER A 153 15.49 -11.49 -14.40
CA SER A 153 15.18 -12.49 -15.43
C SER A 153 13.70 -12.86 -15.46
N CYS A 154 12.94 -12.55 -14.39
CA CYS A 154 11.52 -12.89 -14.30
C CYS A 154 10.68 -12.10 -15.32
N VAL A 155 9.83 -12.82 -16.05
CA VAL A 155 8.81 -12.23 -16.91
C VAL A 155 7.65 -11.77 -16.05
N VAL A 156 7.26 -10.51 -16.23
CA VAL A 156 6.23 -9.86 -15.40
C VAL A 156 5.03 -9.49 -16.27
N ALA A 157 3.82 -9.77 -15.82
CA ALA A 157 2.59 -9.45 -16.51
C ALA A 157 1.47 -8.97 -15.55
N ASN A 158 0.39 -8.48 -16.12
CA ASN A 158 -0.84 -8.22 -15.38
C ASN A 158 -1.79 -9.40 -15.57
N LEU A 159 -2.40 -9.87 -14.49
CA LEU A 159 -3.44 -10.89 -14.60
C LEU A 159 -4.62 -10.33 -15.37
N GLN A 160 -5.14 -11.13 -16.30
CA GLN A 160 -6.31 -10.78 -17.11
C GLN A 160 -7.60 -11.14 -16.36
N GLY A 161 -8.72 -10.64 -16.86
CA GLY A 161 -10.05 -10.87 -16.30
C GLY A 161 -10.58 -9.71 -15.47
N GLU A 162 -11.90 -9.70 -15.31
CA GLU A 162 -12.60 -8.70 -14.49
C GLU A 162 -12.61 -9.15 -13.02
N SER A 163 -11.47 -9.04 -12.36
CA SER A 163 -11.32 -9.41 -10.95
C SER A 163 -10.50 -8.39 -10.17
N ARG A 164 -10.78 -8.34 -8.88
CA ARG A 164 -9.98 -7.58 -7.91
C ARG A 164 -9.92 -8.30 -6.58
N ILE A 165 -8.89 -8.03 -5.83
CA ILE A 165 -8.80 -8.38 -4.41
C ILE A 165 -9.33 -7.17 -3.64
N ALA A 166 -10.45 -7.35 -2.93
CA ALA A 166 -11.04 -6.32 -2.09
C ALA A 166 -10.33 -6.34 -0.74
N SER A 167 -9.52 -5.30 -0.48
CA SER A 167 -8.83 -5.12 0.80
C SER A 167 -9.79 -4.51 1.82
N ARG A 168 -10.14 -5.29 2.85
CA ARG A 168 -11.18 -4.90 3.81
C ARG A 168 -10.64 -4.27 5.09
N ARG A 169 -9.37 -4.48 5.39
CA ARG A 169 -8.70 -3.99 6.62
C ARG A 169 -9.40 -4.44 7.90
N LEU A 170 -9.95 -5.66 7.91
CA LEU A 170 -10.67 -6.25 9.04
C LEU A 170 -9.79 -7.17 9.88
N GLY A 171 -8.58 -7.48 9.45
CA GLY A 171 -7.64 -8.35 10.13
C GLY A 171 -7.24 -7.82 11.52
N ALA A 172 -6.85 -8.73 12.42
CA ALA A 172 -6.50 -8.43 13.81
C ALA A 172 -5.46 -7.30 13.94
N ARG A 173 -4.50 -7.24 13.01
CA ARG A 173 -3.52 -6.15 12.96
C ARG A 173 -4.14 -4.79 12.65
N SER A 174 -5.11 -4.73 11.74
CA SER A 174 -5.78 -3.48 11.36
C SER A 174 -6.65 -2.94 12.50
N LEU A 175 -7.13 -3.82 13.37
CA LEU A 175 -7.92 -3.50 14.56
C LEU A 175 -7.07 -3.17 15.78
N ASP A 176 -5.74 -3.38 15.73
CA ASP A 176 -4.84 -3.12 16.85
C ASP A 176 -4.54 -1.61 16.97
N PRO A 177 -4.96 -0.95 18.05
CA PRO A 177 -4.69 0.48 18.28
C PRO A 177 -3.20 0.80 18.42
N GLN A 178 -2.37 -0.20 18.72
CA GLN A 178 -0.91 -0.05 18.84
C GLN A 178 -0.15 -0.36 17.55
N LYS A 179 -0.86 -0.58 16.44
CA LYS A 179 -0.25 -0.94 15.15
C LYS A 179 0.93 -0.04 14.79
N TYR A 180 0.71 1.27 14.74
CA TYR A 180 1.76 2.22 14.34
C TYR A 180 2.93 2.29 15.34
N ALA A 181 2.68 2.08 16.62
CA ALA A 181 3.76 2.01 17.62
C ALA A 181 4.63 0.76 17.42
N ARG A 182 4.02 -0.38 17.13
CA ARG A 182 4.77 -1.62 16.81
C ARG A 182 5.53 -1.51 15.50
N ASP A 183 4.92 -0.88 14.47
CA ASP A 183 5.57 -0.64 13.18
C ASP A 183 6.79 0.26 13.35
N ARG A 184 6.66 1.35 14.10
CA ARG A 184 7.76 2.23 14.47
C ARG A 184 8.91 1.45 15.14
N ASP A 185 8.61 0.61 16.12
CA ASP A 185 9.64 -0.11 16.87
C ASP A 185 10.39 -1.11 16.00
N LEU A 186 9.69 -1.84 15.12
CA LEU A 186 10.29 -2.73 14.12
C LEU A 186 11.18 -1.96 13.13
N LEU A 187 10.67 -0.83 12.61
CA LEU A 187 11.39 -0.01 11.65
C LEU A 187 12.61 0.68 12.28
N LEU A 188 12.49 1.12 13.53
CA LEU A 188 13.61 1.73 14.24
C LEU A 188 14.75 0.73 14.41
N ALA A 189 14.45 -0.50 14.85
CA ALA A 189 15.43 -1.58 14.94
C ALA A 189 16.06 -1.94 13.58
N GLU A 190 15.26 -1.89 12.50
CA GLU A 190 15.78 -2.13 11.14
C GLU A 190 16.71 -1.02 10.69
N VAL A 191 16.33 0.24 10.87
CA VAL A 191 17.16 1.40 10.48
C VAL A 191 18.46 1.46 11.32
N GLU A 192 18.44 1.02 12.57
CA GLU A 192 19.67 0.88 13.38
C GLU A 192 20.61 -0.20 12.81
N ARG A 193 20.07 -1.31 12.32
CA ARG A 193 20.83 -2.41 11.70
C ARG A 193 21.28 -2.07 10.28
N ASN A 194 20.41 -1.43 9.50
CA ASN A 194 20.63 -1.07 8.09
C ASN A 194 20.29 0.41 7.83
N PRO A 195 21.22 1.32 8.19
CA PRO A 195 20.98 2.77 8.10
C PRO A 195 20.77 3.31 6.68
N GLU A 196 21.14 2.57 5.66
CA GLU A 196 21.04 2.94 4.25
C GLU A 196 19.73 2.43 3.58
N ASP A 197 18.88 1.71 4.32
CA ASP A 197 17.58 1.29 3.80
C ASP A 197 16.60 2.47 3.77
N SER A 198 16.56 3.16 2.63
CA SER A 198 15.72 4.34 2.41
C SER A 198 14.23 4.05 2.60
N ARG A 199 13.78 2.84 2.26
CA ARG A 199 12.38 2.42 2.42
C ARG A 199 12.01 2.28 3.90
N SER A 200 12.85 1.66 4.72
CA SER A 200 12.63 1.57 6.16
C SER A 200 12.64 2.96 6.82
N VAL A 201 13.53 3.86 6.38
CA VAL A 201 13.54 5.26 6.84
C VAL A 201 12.25 5.98 6.47
N PHE A 202 11.74 5.79 5.25
CA PHE A 202 10.47 6.37 4.80
C PHE A 202 9.29 5.94 5.68
N TYR A 203 9.13 4.63 5.90
CA TYR A 203 8.02 4.12 6.69
C TYR A 203 8.18 4.37 8.20
N LEU A 204 9.41 4.52 8.69
CA LEU A 204 9.66 5.00 10.06
C LEU A 204 9.17 6.43 10.24
N ALA A 205 9.46 7.32 9.29
CA ALA A 205 8.93 8.68 9.30
C ALA A 205 7.40 8.70 9.28
N GLN A 206 6.80 7.85 8.41
CA GLN A 206 5.34 7.70 8.32
C GLN A 206 4.74 7.19 9.62
N SER A 207 5.35 6.20 10.27
CA SER A 207 4.86 5.67 11.55
C SER A 207 4.88 6.71 12.67
N TYR A 208 5.92 7.54 12.74
CA TYR A 208 5.96 8.67 13.67
C TYR A 208 4.88 9.71 13.36
N PHE A 209 4.65 9.99 12.07
CA PHE A 209 3.60 10.91 11.64
C PHE A 209 2.21 10.41 12.05
N ASP A 210 1.91 9.13 11.81
CA ASP A 210 0.62 8.50 12.14
C ASP A 210 0.39 8.43 13.67
N LEU A 211 1.47 8.42 14.46
CA LEU A 211 1.43 8.52 15.92
C LEU A 211 1.27 9.97 16.44
N GLY A 212 1.31 10.97 15.56
CA GLY A 212 1.30 12.38 15.93
C GLY A 212 2.62 12.90 16.53
N ASP A 213 3.69 12.11 16.46
CA ASP A 213 5.04 12.53 16.87
C ASP A 213 5.72 13.28 15.73
N PHE A 214 5.25 14.50 15.47
CA PHE A 214 5.71 15.31 14.36
C PHE A 214 7.17 15.76 14.50
N VAL A 215 7.73 15.76 15.70
CA VAL A 215 9.15 16.07 15.93
C VAL A 215 10.03 15.00 15.31
N ASN A 216 9.76 13.74 15.61
CA ASN A 216 10.51 12.63 15.04
C ASN A 216 10.13 12.39 13.57
N ALA A 217 8.86 12.52 13.18
CA ALA A 217 8.42 12.43 11.78
C ALA A 217 9.22 13.40 10.90
N ARG A 218 9.30 14.69 11.28
CA ARG A 218 10.07 15.70 10.59
C ARG A 218 11.52 15.27 10.40
N LYS A 219 12.19 14.82 11.47
CA LYS A 219 13.60 14.40 11.44
C LYS A 219 13.84 13.25 10.46
N TRP A 220 12.94 12.24 10.46
CA TRP A 220 13.09 11.06 9.62
C TRP A 220 12.72 11.35 8.16
N TYR A 221 11.72 12.21 7.89
CA TYR A 221 11.45 12.67 6.53
C TYR A 221 12.59 13.50 5.95
N GLU A 222 13.21 14.37 6.74
CA GLU A 222 14.40 15.14 6.33
C GLU A 222 15.53 14.18 5.92
N ARG A 223 15.84 13.18 6.75
CA ARG A 223 16.81 12.14 6.41
C ARG A 223 16.42 11.37 5.13
N ARG A 224 15.14 11.00 4.98
CA ARG A 224 14.68 10.29 3.77
C ARG A 224 14.93 11.12 2.50
N VAL A 225 14.68 12.40 2.53
CA VAL A 225 14.94 13.31 1.39
C VAL A 225 16.44 13.35 1.05
N GLU A 226 17.31 13.40 2.05
CA GLU A 226 18.77 13.42 1.85
C GLU A 226 19.32 12.13 1.22
N MET A 227 18.66 10.99 1.43
CA MET A 227 19.09 9.68 0.90
C MET A 227 18.93 9.55 -0.62
N GLY A 228 18.09 10.37 -1.26
CA GLY A 228 17.81 10.25 -2.68
C GLY A 228 17.04 8.96 -3.06
N GLY A 229 17.15 8.54 -4.31
CA GLY A 229 16.52 7.32 -4.82
C GLY A 229 15.17 7.56 -5.49
N TRP A 230 14.10 6.87 -5.11
CA TRP A 230 12.82 6.96 -5.78
C TRP A 230 12.13 8.30 -5.58
N ASP A 231 11.94 9.05 -6.67
CA ASP A 231 11.44 10.42 -6.67
C ASP A 231 10.06 10.59 -6.01
N GLU A 232 9.18 9.59 -6.10
CA GLU A 232 7.87 9.69 -5.47
C GLU A 232 7.95 9.59 -3.93
N GLU A 233 8.84 8.76 -3.39
CA GLU A 233 9.09 8.73 -1.94
C GLU A 233 9.77 10.03 -1.47
N ILE A 234 10.68 10.59 -2.28
CA ILE A 234 11.32 11.88 -1.96
C ILE A 234 10.26 12.98 -1.92
N TYR A 235 9.45 13.11 -2.97
CA TYR A 235 8.37 14.09 -3.02
C TYR A 235 7.43 13.97 -1.83
N TYR A 236 6.94 12.76 -1.56
CA TYR A 236 6.00 12.54 -0.46
C TYR A 236 6.64 12.85 0.89
N SER A 237 7.93 12.53 1.06
CA SER A 237 8.68 12.91 2.27
C SER A 237 8.82 14.42 2.42
N MET A 238 9.06 15.15 1.34
CA MET A 238 9.10 16.63 1.37
C MET A 238 7.73 17.24 1.73
N LEU A 239 6.64 16.68 1.17
CA LEU A 239 5.29 17.10 1.49
C LEU A 239 4.98 16.89 2.99
N ARG A 240 5.25 15.68 3.50
CA ARG A 240 5.02 15.32 4.91
C ARG A 240 5.97 16.04 5.88
N LEU A 241 7.17 16.37 5.43
CA LEU A 241 8.10 17.25 6.15
C LEU A 241 7.48 18.63 6.39
N ALA A 242 6.95 19.26 5.33
CA ALA A 242 6.27 20.54 5.42
C ALA A 242 5.01 20.48 6.31
N GLU A 243 4.22 19.41 6.19
CA GLU A 243 3.05 19.18 7.03
C GLU A 243 3.45 18.98 8.51
N SER A 244 4.52 18.21 8.80
CA SER A 244 5.04 18.05 10.17
C SER A 244 5.48 19.38 10.76
N MET A 245 6.12 20.24 9.96
CA MET A 245 6.50 21.60 10.40
C MET A 245 5.27 22.47 10.70
N ALA A 246 4.20 22.35 9.90
CA ALA A 246 2.92 23.02 10.14
C ALA A 246 2.26 22.56 11.46
N GLN A 247 2.27 21.24 11.73
CA GLN A 247 1.74 20.67 12.97
C GLN A 247 2.55 21.07 14.23
N LEU A 248 3.82 21.48 14.03
CA LEU A 248 4.71 21.96 15.08
C LEU A 248 4.68 23.50 15.21
N ASP A 249 3.72 24.17 14.58
CA ASP A 249 3.55 25.63 14.61
C ASP A 249 4.81 26.42 14.18
N TRP A 250 5.55 25.87 13.21
CA TRP A 250 6.69 26.61 12.65
C TRP A 250 6.21 27.88 11.93
N PRO A 251 7.07 28.92 11.83
CA PRO A 251 6.72 30.15 11.12
C PRO A 251 6.21 29.84 9.72
N TRP A 252 5.02 30.38 9.37
CA TRP A 252 4.34 30.03 8.12
C TRP A 252 5.22 30.20 6.86
N LEU A 253 6.03 31.25 6.80
CA LEU A 253 6.92 31.45 5.65
C LEU A 253 7.92 30.30 5.45
N VAL A 254 8.36 29.65 6.53
CA VAL A 254 9.27 28.51 6.47
C VAL A 254 8.51 27.24 6.01
N VAL A 255 7.30 27.05 6.53
CA VAL A 255 6.41 25.94 6.12
C VAL A 255 6.02 26.08 4.65
N GLN A 256 5.64 27.29 4.22
CA GLN A 256 5.29 27.56 2.84
C GLN A 256 6.48 27.30 1.88
N ASP A 257 7.70 27.70 2.26
CA ASP A 257 8.90 27.41 1.47
C ASP A 257 9.16 25.92 1.34
N ALA A 258 8.93 25.15 2.40
CA ALA A 258 9.04 23.69 2.37
C ALA A 258 8.00 23.05 1.41
N TYR A 259 6.75 23.48 1.41
CA TYR A 259 5.75 23.05 0.45
C TYR A 259 6.11 23.43 -1.00
N LEU A 260 6.62 24.65 -1.21
CA LEU A 260 7.05 25.10 -2.54
C LEU A 260 8.21 24.24 -3.05
N LYS A 261 9.19 23.92 -2.22
CA LYS A 261 10.29 23.01 -2.57
C LYS A 261 9.77 21.62 -2.97
N ALA A 262 8.76 21.08 -2.26
CA ALA A 262 8.13 19.84 -2.66
C ALA A 262 7.49 19.94 -4.05
N TRP A 263 6.73 21.01 -4.31
CA TRP A 263 6.14 21.24 -5.63
C TRP A 263 7.18 21.48 -6.73
N GLU A 264 8.24 22.23 -6.46
CA GLU A 264 9.35 22.45 -7.41
C GLU A 264 10.05 21.14 -7.77
N PHE A 265 10.20 20.24 -6.80
CA PHE A 265 10.78 18.91 -7.02
C PHE A 265 9.90 18.04 -7.94
N ARG A 266 8.55 18.09 -7.76
CA ARG A 266 7.60 17.31 -8.59
C ARG A 266 6.41 18.18 -9.03
N PRO A 267 6.56 19.02 -10.08
CA PRO A 267 5.55 20.01 -10.47
C PRO A 267 4.23 19.42 -11.01
N THR A 268 4.22 18.13 -11.30
CA THR A 268 3.03 17.36 -11.71
C THR A 268 2.10 17.03 -10.53
N ARG A 269 2.54 17.28 -9.29
CA ARG A 269 1.78 17.03 -8.06
C ARG A 269 1.17 18.31 -7.51
N ALA A 270 -0.13 18.28 -7.23
CA ALA A 270 -0.91 19.45 -6.80
C ALA A 270 -1.01 19.62 -5.28
N GLU A 271 -0.73 18.58 -4.50
CA GLU A 271 -1.02 18.51 -3.07
C GLU A 271 -0.36 19.62 -2.27
N ALA A 272 0.91 19.92 -2.55
CA ALA A 272 1.63 21.00 -1.85
C ALA A 272 0.99 22.38 -2.07
N LEU A 273 0.59 22.69 -3.31
CA LEU A 273 -0.08 23.96 -3.63
C LEU A 273 -1.48 24.04 -3.02
N HIS A 274 -2.21 22.91 -3.01
CA HIS A 274 -3.49 22.81 -2.33
C HIS A 274 -3.36 23.12 -0.83
N ASP A 275 -2.38 22.56 -0.14
CA ASP A 275 -2.17 22.79 1.29
C ASP A 275 -1.76 24.25 1.60
N ILE A 276 -0.97 24.89 0.73
CA ILE A 276 -0.71 26.32 0.82
C ILE A 276 -2.00 27.12 0.64
N ALA A 277 -2.82 26.80 -0.36
CA ALA A 277 -4.09 27.49 -0.62
C ALA A 277 -5.06 27.37 0.56
N ARG A 278 -5.22 26.13 1.08
CA ARG A 278 -6.04 25.84 2.26
C ARG A 278 -5.61 26.69 3.45
N ARG A 279 -4.33 26.73 3.77
CA ARG A 279 -3.82 27.54 4.88
C ARG A 279 -4.13 29.02 4.71
N TYR A 280 -3.93 29.57 3.52
CA TYR A 280 -4.27 30.97 3.26
C TYR A 280 -5.77 31.26 3.40
N ARG A 281 -6.64 30.32 2.98
CA ARG A 281 -8.10 30.43 3.19
C ARG A 281 -8.44 30.42 4.68
N GLU A 282 -7.84 29.50 5.44
CA GLU A 282 -8.05 29.41 6.91
C GLU A 282 -7.61 30.68 7.62
N ASP A 283 -6.52 31.28 7.19
CA ASP A 283 -6.01 32.58 7.67
C ASP A 283 -6.79 33.79 7.10
N GLN A 284 -7.89 33.57 6.33
CA GLN A 284 -8.71 34.58 5.66
C GLN A 284 -7.92 35.49 4.68
N ARG A 285 -6.80 35.00 4.17
CA ARG A 285 -5.97 35.65 3.18
C ARG A 285 -6.33 35.12 1.78
N TYR A 286 -7.52 35.48 1.32
CA TYR A 286 -8.14 34.88 0.15
C TYR A 286 -7.43 35.17 -1.18
N LEU A 287 -6.76 36.33 -1.33
CA LEU A 287 -6.07 36.66 -2.58
C LEU A 287 -4.88 35.71 -2.86
N PRO A 288 -3.91 35.48 -1.94
CA PRO A 288 -2.90 34.47 -2.14
C PRO A 288 -3.49 33.05 -2.15
N GLY A 289 -4.53 32.75 -1.35
CA GLY A 289 -5.21 31.47 -1.39
C GLY A 289 -5.74 31.14 -2.79
N HIS A 290 -6.43 32.09 -3.44
CA HIS A 290 -6.91 31.95 -4.80
C HIS A 290 -5.78 31.67 -5.81
N LEU A 291 -4.64 32.37 -5.69
CA LEU A 291 -3.50 32.20 -6.60
C LEU A 291 -2.98 30.76 -6.58
N PHE A 292 -2.77 30.21 -5.37
CA PHE A 292 -2.27 28.84 -5.20
C PHE A 292 -3.31 27.79 -5.58
N ALA A 293 -4.58 27.98 -5.18
CA ALA A 293 -5.67 27.09 -5.54
C ALA A 293 -5.88 27.01 -7.05
N GLN A 294 -5.88 28.15 -7.75
CA GLN A 294 -6.00 28.22 -9.21
C GLN A 294 -4.87 27.43 -9.89
N ARG A 295 -3.63 27.54 -9.39
CA ARG A 295 -2.50 26.78 -9.94
C ARG A 295 -2.66 25.27 -9.64
N ALA A 296 -3.07 24.90 -8.43
CA ALA A 296 -3.31 23.51 -8.06
C ALA A 296 -4.39 22.86 -8.93
N ALA A 297 -5.52 23.55 -9.15
CA ALA A 297 -6.64 23.07 -9.97
C ALA A 297 -6.31 22.88 -11.46
N GLN A 298 -5.25 23.52 -11.96
CA GLN A 298 -4.76 23.37 -13.34
C GLN A 298 -3.84 22.15 -13.54
N ILE A 299 -3.39 21.51 -12.46
CA ILE A 299 -2.53 20.33 -12.54
C ILE A 299 -3.42 19.11 -12.73
N PRO A 300 -3.27 18.35 -13.84
CA PRO A 300 -4.07 17.14 -14.06
C PRO A 300 -3.65 16.03 -13.10
N PHE A 301 -4.53 15.03 -12.93
CA PHE A 301 -4.21 13.82 -12.16
C PHE A 301 -2.96 13.14 -12.74
N PRO A 302 -1.96 12.81 -11.92
CA PRO A 302 -0.69 12.25 -12.38
C PRO A 302 -0.82 10.71 -12.57
N GLU A 303 -1.34 10.28 -13.70
CA GLU A 303 -1.65 8.86 -14.04
C GLU A 303 -0.43 7.91 -13.90
N GLN A 304 0.79 8.45 -13.97
CA GLN A 304 2.02 7.65 -13.88
C GLN A 304 2.53 7.49 -12.45
N ASP A 305 2.01 8.26 -11.50
CA ASP A 305 2.44 8.22 -10.11
C ASP A 305 1.72 7.10 -9.36
N LEU A 306 2.48 6.37 -8.55
CA LEU A 306 2.01 5.19 -7.82
C LEU A 306 1.88 5.44 -6.32
N LEU A 307 2.69 6.35 -5.76
CA LEU A 307 2.80 6.51 -4.31
C LEU A 307 1.89 7.64 -3.80
N PHE A 308 0.87 7.26 -3.03
CA PHE A 308 0.04 8.15 -2.21
C PHE A 308 -0.45 9.41 -2.92
N VAL A 309 -0.99 9.26 -4.13
CA VAL A 309 -1.62 10.37 -4.84
C VAL A 309 -2.94 10.73 -4.17
N GLY A 310 -3.10 11.98 -3.77
CA GLY A 310 -4.31 12.51 -3.15
C GLY A 310 -5.42 12.74 -4.17
N ALA A 311 -6.09 11.68 -4.65
CA ALA A 311 -7.07 11.74 -5.75
C ALA A 311 -8.13 12.86 -5.57
N GLU A 312 -8.60 13.08 -4.34
CA GLU A 312 -9.57 14.11 -4.02
C GLU A 312 -9.07 15.54 -4.28
N VAL A 313 -7.74 15.77 -4.19
CA VAL A 313 -7.13 17.08 -4.49
C VAL A 313 -7.40 17.45 -5.96
N TYR A 314 -7.28 16.49 -6.85
CA TYR A 314 -7.49 16.68 -8.29
C TYR A 314 -8.96 16.62 -8.67
N ALA A 315 -9.77 15.80 -7.98
CA ALA A 315 -11.18 15.64 -8.30
C ALA A 315 -12.01 16.86 -7.92
N TRP A 316 -11.75 17.47 -6.76
CA TRP A 316 -12.60 18.56 -6.25
C TRP A 316 -11.94 19.52 -5.25
N ARG A 317 -10.99 19.09 -4.39
CA ARG A 317 -10.50 19.94 -3.29
C ARG A 317 -9.79 21.19 -3.77
N ALA A 318 -8.96 21.12 -4.82
CA ALA A 318 -8.27 22.28 -5.34
C ALA A 318 -9.25 23.28 -5.97
N ILE A 319 -10.31 22.77 -6.62
CA ILE A 319 -11.38 23.59 -7.20
C ILE A 319 -12.21 24.25 -6.10
N ASP A 320 -12.52 23.51 -5.02
CA ASP A 320 -13.27 24.05 -3.87
C ASP A 320 -12.49 25.20 -3.19
N GLU A 321 -11.19 25.02 -2.93
CA GLU A 321 -10.35 26.10 -2.40
C GLU A 321 -10.30 27.32 -3.33
N GLN A 322 -10.25 27.10 -4.64
CA GLN A 322 -10.32 28.19 -5.63
C GLN A 322 -11.67 28.90 -5.58
N ALA A 323 -12.78 28.17 -5.57
CA ALA A 323 -14.14 28.72 -5.56
C ALA A 323 -14.40 29.56 -4.29
N VAL A 324 -14.06 29.02 -3.11
CA VAL A 324 -14.21 29.75 -1.84
C VAL A 324 -13.36 31.04 -1.84
N CYS A 325 -12.11 30.96 -2.22
CA CYS A 325 -11.25 32.15 -2.27
C CYS A 325 -11.74 33.16 -3.32
N ALA A 326 -12.17 32.73 -4.51
CA ALA A 326 -12.73 33.58 -5.55
C ALA A 326 -13.95 34.38 -5.07
N PHE A 327 -14.85 33.71 -4.33
CA PHE A 327 -16.01 34.37 -3.74
C PHE A 327 -15.62 35.56 -2.87
N TRP A 328 -14.68 35.37 -1.94
CA TRP A 328 -14.25 36.40 -0.99
C TRP A 328 -13.45 37.55 -1.61
N ILE A 329 -12.86 37.36 -2.78
CA ILE A 329 -12.14 38.44 -3.52
C ILE A 329 -13.02 39.09 -4.62
N GLY A 330 -14.32 38.77 -4.65
CA GLY A 330 -15.28 39.36 -5.59
C GLY A 330 -15.27 38.81 -7.00
N LYS A 331 -14.58 37.67 -7.24
CA LYS A 331 -14.56 36.97 -8.52
C LYS A 331 -15.69 35.94 -8.62
N HIS A 332 -16.93 36.41 -8.47
CA HIS A 332 -18.11 35.55 -8.34
C HIS A 332 -18.34 34.63 -9.55
N ALA A 333 -17.89 35.01 -10.75
CA ALA A 333 -17.99 34.14 -11.93
C ALA A 333 -17.05 32.94 -11.90
N GLU A 334 -15.98 32.99 -11.09
CA GLU A 334 -15.04 31.88 -10.88
C GLU A 334 -15.46 31.02 -9.66
N ALA A 335 -16.41 31.48 -8.85
CA ALA A 335 -16.85 30.80 -7.63
C ALA A 335 -18.05 29.84 -7.87
N PHE A 336 -18.64 29.87 -9.05
CA PHE A 336 -19.77 29.06 -9.52
C PHE A 336 -19.40 28.38 -10.84
#